data_e3f413a755471f7563fc932037c62b74
#
_entry.id   e3f413a755471f7563fc932037c62b74
#
_cell.length_a   1.000
_cell.length_b   1.000
_cell.length_c   1.000
_cell.angle_alpha   90.00
_cell.angle_beta   90.00
_cell.angle_gamma   90.00
#
_symmetry.space_group_name_H-M   'P 1'
#
loop_
_entity.id
_entity.type
_entity.pdbx_description
1 polymer ?
#
loop_
_entity_poly.entity_id
_entity_poly.type
_entity_poly.pdbx_seq_one_letter_code
_entity_poly.pdbx_strand_id
1 'polypeptide(L)'
;MKTALADILLRKGFITPLERENIEHGRPLSLHWDLRSLLYLGILLVTTAVGILIYKNIDTIGHDVLLVIISILAVTCFAWCFKQSTGYQHTKINAPAIWPDYILLGGCLLLLTLVGYAQFQYYFFGDRWGLALFIPMVLLFMTAYYFDHLGVLSLAITNLAAWAGVAITPATILQQGNFNEEKVMFTGLFLGVLLLALSALSTFRKIKAHFAFTYANFGIHLLFISMLAILFHYDGFYLPLFLLLSLMAFWLYKSAIKESSSYFLVLSLLYF
;
A
#
# COMPACT_ATOMS: atom_id res chain seq x y z
N MET A 1 14.13 -2.71 40.64
CA MET A 1 14.38 -3.91 39.79
C MET A 1 14.42 -3.58 38.31
N LYS A 2 13.51 -2.75 37.74
CA LYS A 2 13.51 -2.36 36.32
C LYS A 2 14.75 -1.55 35.92
N THR A 3 15.23 -0.62 36.73
CA THR A 3 16.42 0.20 36.51
C THR A 3 17.72 -0.61 36.47
N ALA A 4 17.87 -1.59 37.35
CA ALA A 4 19.04 -2.44 37.37
C ALA A 4 19.18 -3.32 36.11
N LEU A 5 18.07 -3.81 35.59
CA LEU A 5 18.04 -4.56 34.33
C LEU A 5 18.38 -3.67 33.14
N ALA A 6 17.83 -2.43 33.09
CA ALA A 6 18.12 -1.45 32.05
C ALA A 6 19.61 -1.07 32.03
N ASP A 7 20.25 -0.91 33.20
CA ASP A 7 21.69 -0.64 33.31
C ASP A 7 22.56 -1.79 32.78
N ILE A 8 22.15 -3.03 33.04
CA ILE A 8 22.85 -4.23 32.52
C ILE A 8 22.73 -4.30 31.00
N LEU A 9 21.54 -4.02 30.43
CA LEU A 9 21.30 -4.01 28.99
C LEU A 9 22.07 -2.89 28.28
N LEU A 10 22.17 -1.72 28.90
CA LEU A 10 22.97 -0.59 28.41
C LEU A 10 24.46 -0.95 28.36
N ARG A 11 24.99 -1.52 29.45
CA ARG A 11 26.40 -1.94 29.54
C ARG A 11 26.77 -3.03 28.52
N LYS A 12 25.82 -3.87 28.16
CA LYS A 12 25.98 -4.92 27.14
C LYS A 12 25.73 -4.42 25.72
N GLY A 13 25.37 -3.16 25.52
CA GLY A 13 25.12 -2.57 24.21
C GLY A 13 23.82 -3.03 23.54
N PHE A 14 22.87 -3.61 24.29
CA PHE A 14 21.58 -4.03 23.77
C PHE A 14 20.55 -2.91 23.67
N ILE A 15 20.74 -1.83 24.44
CA ILE A 15 19.90 -0.65 24.41
C ILE A 15 20.76 0.63 24.35
N THR A 16 20.20 1.67 23.77
CA THR A 16 20.81 3.01 23.72
C THR A 16 20.54 3.79 25.02
N PRO A 17 21.33 4.85 25.32
CA PRO A 17 21.07 5.73 26.46
C PRO A 17 19.66 6.32 26.46
N LEU A 18 19.12 6.63 25.29
CA LEU A 18 17.77 7.16 25.11
C LEU A 18 16.68 6.14 25.45
N GLU A 19 16.90 4.87 25.09
CA GLU A 19 15.98 3.78 25.45
C GLU A 19 16.01 3.48 26.94
N ARG A 20 17.19 3.57 27.58
CA ARG A 20 17.30 3.46 29.03
C ARG A 20 16.49 4.56 29.73
N GLU A 21 16.59 5.80 29.28
CA GLU A 21 15.84 6.93 29.82
C GLU A 21 14.32 6.74 29.67
N ASN A 22 13.89 6.21 28.54
CA ASN A 22 12.48 5.86 28.29
C ASN A 22 11.97 4.76 29.21
N ILE A 23 12.78 3.76 29.52
CA ILE A 23 12.45 2.68 30.47
C ILE A 23 12.38 3.23 31.91
N GLU A 24 13.27 4.15 32.29
CA GLU A 24 13.34 4.73 33.62
C GLU A 24 12.14 5.65 33.89
N HIS A 25 11.72 6.43 32.89
CA HIS A 25 10.56 7.33 32.99
C HIS A 25 9.22 6.63 32.81
N GLY A 26 9.21 5.29 32.74
CA GLY A 26 7.98 4.48 32.67
C GLY A 26 7.12 4.78 31.45
N ARG A 27 7.74 5.34 30.39
CA ARG A 27 7.01 5.55 29.13
C ARG A 27 6.61 4.19 28.58
N PRO A 28 5.30 3.93 28.41
CA PRO A 28 4.86 2.66 27.86
C PRO A 28 5.50 2.45 26.49
N LEU A 29 5.76 1.20 26.13
CA LEU A 29 6.06 0.79 24.76
C LEU A 29 5.22 1.64 23.82
N SER A 30 5.85 2.22 22.81
CA SER A 30 5.17 3.15 21.89
C SER A 30 3.96 2.44 21.27
N LEU A 31 2.79 2.63 21.86
CA LEU A 31 1.50 2.20 21.31
C LEU A 31 1.17 2.91 19.97
N HIS A 32 2.07 3.77 19.52
CA HIS A 32 1.85 4.63 18.36
C HIS A 32 1.56 3.82 17.09
N TRP A 33 2.32 2.75 16.84
CA TRP A 33 2.13 1.92 15.65
C TRP A 33 0.87 1.06 15.75
N ASP A 34 0.59 0.50 16.92
CA ASP A 34 -0.59 -0.33 17.14
C ASP A 34 -1.87 0.51 17.04
N LEU A 35 -1.88 1.69 17.67
CA LEU A 35 -3.00 2.62 17.57
C LEU A 35 -3.20 3.11 16.14
N ARG A 36 -2.12 3.41 15.42
CA ARG A 36 -2.18 3.88 14.04
C ARG A 36 -2.71 2.79 13.10
N SER A 37 -2.25 1.56 13.24
CA SER A 37 -2.77 0.43 12.44
C SER A 37 -4.23 0.13 12.75
N LEU A 38 -4.65 0.22 14.03
CA LEU A 38 -6.04 0.06 14.45
C LEU A 38 -6.95 1.16 13.85
N LEU A 39 -6.47 2.39 13.81
CA LEU A 39 -7.21 3.50 13.19
C LEU A 39 -7.33 3.34 11.66
N TYR A 40 -6.28 2.88 10.96
CA TYR A 40 -6.38 2.55 9.54
C TYR A 40 -7.39 1.43 9.30
N LEU A 41 -7.32 0.36 10.09
CA LEU A 41 -8.30 -0.72 10.03
C LEU A 41 -9.72 -0.21 10.30
N GLY A 42 -9.88 0.66 11.30
CA GLY A 42 -11.16 1.29 11.63
C GLY A 42 -11.77 2.07 10.46
N ILE A 43 -10.96 2.86 9.74
CA ILE A 43 -11.42 3.60 8.56
C ILE A 43 -11.85 2.64 7.45
N LEU A 44 -11.08 1.58 7.19
CA LEU A 44 -11.44 0.57 6.20
C LEU A 44 -12.74 -0.14 6.56
N LEU A 45 -12.93 -0.51 7.82
CA LEU A 45 -14.16 -1.16 8.30
C LEU A 45 -15.38 -0.22 8.20
N VAL A 46 -15.24 1.04 8.61
CA VAL A 46 -16.31 2.02 8.52
C VAL A 46 -16.71 2.28 7.07
N THR A 47 -15.74 2.50 6.18
CA THR A 47 -16.03 2.71 4.75
C THR A 47 -16.70 1.49 4.12
N THR A 48 -16.27 0.28 4.48
CA THR A 48 -16.90 -0.97 4.02
C THR A 48 -18.33 -1.10 4.56
N ALA A 49 -18.55 -0.85 5.86
CA ALA A 49 -19.86 -0.93 6.49
C ALA A 49 -20.86 0.07 5.89
N VAL A 50 -20.40 1.31 5.66
CA VAL A 50 -21.20 2.35 4.98
C VAL A 50 -21.53 1.90 3.56
N GLY A 51 -20.57 1.32 2.81
CA GLY A 51 -20.81 0.78 1.48
C GLY A 51 -21.89 -0.31 1.46
N ILE A 52 -21.87 -1.24 2.43
CA ILE A 52 -22.89 -2.30 2.56
C ILE A 52 -24.27 -1.72 2.90
N LEU A 53 -24.33 -0.74 3.84
CA LEU A 53 -25.60 -0.08 4.20
C LEU A 53 -26.22 0.62 3.00
N ILE A 54 -25.41 1.32 2.22
CA ILE A 54 -25.84 2.00 1.02
C ILE A 54 -26.34 0.99 -0.01
N TYR A 55 -25.58 -0.08 -0.27
CA TYR A 55 -25.98 -1.12 -1.21
C TYR A 55 -27.33 -1.75 -0.85
N LYS A 56 -27.60 -2.00 0.43
CA LYS A 56 -28.87 -2.56 0.90
C LYS A 56 -30.06 -1.61 0.74
N ASN A 57 -29.84 -0.30 0.77
CA ASN A 57 -30.90 0.71 0.73
C ASN A 57 -30.90 1.52 -0.58
N ILE A 58 -30.20 1.05 -1.59
CA ILE A 58 -29.97 1.79 -2.83
C ILE A 58 -31.25 2.12 -3.57
N ASP A 59 -32.21 1.20 -3.57
CA ASP A 59 -33.53 1.37 -4.25
C ASP A 59 -34.37 2.48 -3.59
N THR A 60 -34.14 2.75 -2.30
CA THR A 60 -34.85 3.78 -1.54
C THR A 60 -34.17 5.14 -1.63
N ILE A 61 -32.83 5.17 -1.64
CA ILE A 61 -32.02 6.40 -1.62
C ILE A 61 -31.87 6.97 -3.05
N GLY A 62 -31.77 6.09 -4.04
CA GLY A 62 -31.45 6.44 -5.42
C GLY A 62 -29.95 6.61 -5.67
N HIS A 63 -29.52 6.12 -6.84
CA HIS A 63 -28.10 6.10 -7.23
C HIS A 63 -27.49 7.50 -7.36
N ASP A 64 -28.24 8.45 -7.91
CA ASP A 64 -27.77 9.83 -8.13
C ASP A 64 -27.51 10.57 -6.82
N VAL A 65 -28.44 10.44 -5.87
CA VAL A 65 -28.30 11.06 -4.54
C VAL A 65 -27.07 10.52 -3.83
N LEU A 66 -26.83 9.22 -3.93
CA LEU A 66 -25.66 8.59 -3.35
C LEU A 66 -24.35 9.14 -3.96
N LEU A 67 -24.26 9.23 -5.29
CA LEU A 67 -23.09 9.80 -5.97
C LEU A 67 -22.82 11.23 -5.53
N VAL A 68 -23.89 12.04 -5.41
CA VAL A 68 -23.76 13.43 -4.95
C VAL A 68 -23.23 13.47 -3.50
N ILE A 69 -23.77 12.65 -2.59
CA ILE A 69 -23.29 12.60 -1.21
C ILE A 69 -21.82 12.19 -1.14
N ILE A 70 -21.42 11.12 -1.84
CA ILE A 70 -20.05 10.65 -1.84
C ILE A 70 -19.12 11.74 -2.42
N SER A 71 -19.55 12.42 -3.49
CA SER A 71 -18.78 13.51 -4.13
C SER A 71 -18.57 14.67 -3.15
N ILE A 72 -19.62 15.13 -2.47
CA ILE A 72 -19.54 16.22 -1.49
C ILE A 72 -18.58 15.84 -0.36
N LEU A 73 -18.71 14.62 0.18
CA LEU A 73 -17.85 14.13 1.25
C LEU A 73 -16.39 14.07 0.80
N ALA A 74 -16.12 13.51 -0.39
CA ALA A 74 -14.77 13.43 -0.94
C ALA A 74 -14.16 14.84 -1.12
N VAL A 75 -14.89 15.76 -1.77
CA VAL A 75 -14.43 17.14 -1.97
C VAL A 75 -14.18 17.84 -0.64
N THR A 76 -15.04 17.65 0.35
CA THR A 76 -14.87 18.24 1.69
C THR A 76 -13.61 17.73 2.37
N CYS A 77 -13.34 16.41 2.31
CA CYS A 77 -12.12 15.82 2.86
C CYS A 77 -10.87 16.41 2.19
N PHE A 78 -10.84 16.46 0.86
CA PHE A 78 -9.70 17.03 0.13
C PHE A 78 -9.53 18.53 0.40
N ALA A 79 -10.60 19.31 0.37
CA ALA A 79 -10.56 20.76 0.64
C ALA A 79 -10.01 21.05 2.04
N TRP A 80 -10.45 20.28 3.03
CA TRP A 80 -9.94 20.40 4.40
C TRP A 80 -8.46 20.03 4.49
N CYS A 81 -8.03 18.94 3.85
CA CYS A 81 -6.63 18.53 3.82
C CYS A 81 -5.74 19.56 3.10
N PHE A 82 -6.20 20.13 1.98
CA PHE A 82 -5.47 21.19 1.27
C PHE A 82 -5.29 22.43 2.13
N LYS A 83 -6.31 22.83 2.91
CA LYS A 83 -6.24 23.98 3.82
C LYS A 83 -5.22 23.78 4.94
N GLN A 84 -5.01 22.53 5.38
CA GLN A 84 -4.07 22.17 6.44
C GLN A 84 -2.66 21.83 5.90
N SER A 85 -2.51 21.69 4.60
CA SER A 85 -1.27 21.26 3.96
C SER A 85 -0.21 22.37 4.01
N THR A 86 1.03 21.97 4.28
CA THR A 86 2.23 22.82 4.15
C THR A 86 2.79 22.86 2.73
N GLY A 87 2.11 22.20 1.77
CA GLY A 87 2.56 22.08 0.39
C GLY A 87 3.56 20.93 0.17
N TYR A 88 3.98 20.78 -1.10
CA TYR A 88 4.91 19.74 -1.50
C TYR A 88 6.30 19.96 -0.94
N GLN A 89 6.90 18.92 -0.32
CA GLN A 89 8.28 18.91 0.16
C GLN A 89 9.02 17.67 -0.33
N HIS A 90 10.32 17.80 -0.62
CA HIS A 90 11.18 16.67 -1.05
C HIS A 90 11.50 15.69 0.07
N THR A 91 11.52 16.18 1.31
CA THR A 91 11.80 15.39 2.52
C THR A 91 10.50 14.98 3.23
N LYS A 92 10.63 14.10 4.22
CA LYS A 92 9.50 13.67 5.03
C LYS A 92 8.88 14.86 5.78
N ILE A 93 7.56 15.00 5.66
CA ILE A 93 6.78 15.98 6.40
C ILE A 93 6.43 15.40 7.77
N ASN A 94 6.83 16.07 8.83
CA ASN A 94 6.39 15.74 10.19
C ASN A 94 5.07 16.45 10.45
N ALA A 95 3.95 15.79 10.23
CA ALA A 95 2.64 16.36 10.52
C ALA A 95 2.45 16.54 12.03
N PRO A 96 2.07 17.73 12.50
CA PRO A 96 1.87 18.02 13.93
C PRO A 96 0.64 17.34 14.51
N ALA A 97 -0.30 16.91 13.67
CA ALA A 97 -1.54 16.25 14.05
C ALA A 97 -1.74 14.96 13.25
N ILE A 98 -2.44 14.00 13.86
CA ILE A 98 -2.70 12.68 13.27
C ILE A 98 -3.95 12.71 12.36
N TRP A 99 -4.94 13.56 12.67
CA TRP A 99 -6.23 13.60 11.98
C TRP A 99 -6.18 13.87 10.47
N PRO A 100 -5.30 14.76 9.94
CA PRO A 100 -5.21 14.99 8.50
C PRO A 100 -4.90 13.73 7.69
N ASP A 101 -4.05 12.85 8.22
CA ASP A 101 -3.68 11.61 7.57
C ASP A 101 -4.89 10.68 7.35
N TYR A 102 -5.77 10.57 8.35
CA TYR A 102 -6.95 9.71 8.28
C TYR A 102 -8.06 10.30 7.40
N ILE A 103 -8.27 11.61 7.48
CA ILE A 103 -9.24 12.30 6.62
C ILE A 103 -8.82 12.20 5.16
N LEU A 104 -7.51 12.36 4.87
CA LEU A 104 -6.98 12.20 3.53
C LEU A 104 -7.19 10.77 3.01
N LEU A 105 -6.87 9.75 3.82
CA LEU A 105 -7.08 8.35 3.46
C LEU A 105 -8.57 8.08 3.19
N GLY A 106 -9.47 8.56 4.06
CA GLY A 106 -10.91 8.46 3.87
C GLY A 106 -11.38 9.14 2.58
N GLY A 107 -10.86 10.35 2.28
CA GLY A 107 -11.13 11.06 1.03
C GLY A 107 -10.68 10.28 -0.21
N CYS A 108 -9.51 9.64 -0.15
CA CYS A 108 -9.01 8.79 -1.24
C CYS A 108 -9.88 7.54 -1.44
N LEU A 109 -10.34 6.91 -0.36
CA LEU A 109 -11.26 5.77 -0.45
C LEU A 109 -12.62 6.18 -1.01
N LEU A 110 -13.14 7.34 -0.62
CA LEU A 110 -14.36 7.90 -1.19
C LEU A 110 -14.21 8.20 -2.69
N LEU A 111 -13.06 8.72 -3.12
CA LEU A 111 -12.75 8.93 -4.54
C LEU A 111 -12.77 7.62 -5.32
N LEU A 112 -12.12 6.58 -4.81
CA LEU A 112 -12.12 5.25 -5.43
C LEU A 112 -13.54 4.68 -5.52
N THR A 113 -14.32 4.81 -4.46
CA THR A 113 -15.72 4.37 -4.42
C THR A 113 -16.57 5.15 -5.42
N LEU A 114 -16.39 6.47 -5.49
CA LEU A 114 -17.11 7.33 -6.42
C LEU A 114 -16.89 6.92 -7.89
N VAL A 115 -15.61 6.78 -8.29
CA VAL A 115 -15.27 6.44 -9.68
C VAL A 115 -15.69 5.03 -10.02
N GLY A 116 -15.45 4.06 -9.11
CA GLY A 116 -15.86 2.67 -9.30
C GLY A 116 -17.37 2.53 -9.40
N TYR A 117 -18.11 3.22 -8.54
CA TYR A 117 -19.58 3.20 -8.55
C TYR A 117 -20.16 3.88 -9.80
N ALA A 118 -19.64 5.04 -10.19
CA ALA A 118 -20.05 5.73 -11.42
C ALA A 118 -19.80 4.86 -12.66
N GLN A 119 -18.68 4.14 -12.71
CA GLN A 119 -18.40 3.20 -13.79
C GLN A 119 -19.35 2.00 -13.78
N PHE A 120 -19.57 1.41 -12.60
CA PHE A 120 -20.44 0.22 -12.48
C PHE A 120 -21.90 0.53 -12.83
N GLN A 121 -22.44 1.66 -12.34
CA GLN A 121 -23.86 1.98 -12.47
C GLN A 121 -24.20 2.70 -13.76
N TYR A 122 -23.33 3.61 -14.21
CA TYR A 122 -23.63 4.49 -15.35
C TYR A 122 -22.74 4.26 -16.56
N TYR A 123 -21.79 3.31 -16.51
CA TYR A 123 -20.81 3.10 -17.57
C TYR A 123 -20.14 4.42 -18.00
N PHE A 124 -19.78 5.25 -17.02
CA PHE A 124 -19.30 6.62 -17.24
C PHE A 124 -18.15 6.71 -18.27
N PHE A 125 -17.25 5.72 -18.28
CA PHE A 125 -16.17 5.58 -19.26
C PHE A 125 -16.52 4.58 -20.39
N GLY A 126 -17.78 4.14 -20.50
CA GLY A 126 -18.21 3.08 -21.41
C GLY A 126 -17.49 1.76 -21.10
N ASP A 127 -17.13 1.03 -22.15
CA ASP A 127 -16.45 -0.28 -22.02
C ASP A 127 -14.97 -0.16 -21.60
N ARG A 128 -14.48 1.07 -21.38
CA ARG A 128 -13.08 1.33 -21.04
C ARG A 128 -12.82 1.23 -19.52
N TRP A 129 -13.01 0.06 -18.94
CA TRP A 129 -12.76 -0.19 -17.52
C TRP A 129 -11.35 0.20 -17.05
N GLY A 130 -10.38 0.12 -17.97
CA GLY A 130 -9.02 0.60 -17.70
C GLY A 130 -8.95 2.07 -17.31
N LEU A 131 -9.80 2.96 -17.86
CA LEU A 131 -9.81 4.37 -17.49
C LEU A 131 -10.36 4.60 -16.08
N ALA A 132 -11.35 3.81 -15.67
CA ALA A 132 -11.92 3.88 -14.32
C ALA A 132 -10.89 3.55 -13.22
N LEU A 133 -9.85 2.79 -13.54
CA LEU A 133 -8.73 2.50 -12.66
C LEU A 133 -7.55 3.46 -12.87
N PHE A 134 -7.28 3.86 -14.11
CA PHE A 134 -6.15 4.72 -14.45
C PHE A 134 -6.27 6.12 -13.84
N ILE A 135 -7.46 6.74 -13.95
CA ILE A 135 -7.67 8.12 -13.46
C ILE A 135 -7.48 8.19 -11.92
N PRO A 136 -8.14 7.35 -11.11
CA PRO A 136 -7.88 7.35 -9.67
C PRO A 136 -6.44 7.00 -9.32
N MET A 137 -5.80 6.08 -10.05
CA MET A 137 -4.39 5.73 -9.86
C MET A 137 -3.49 6.96 -9.94
N VAL A 138 -3.63 7.75 -11.02
CA VAL A 138 -2.82 8.97 -11.20
C VAL A 138 -3.10 9.97 -10.08
N LEU A 139 -4.37 10.19 -9.74
CA LEU A 139 -4.76 11.11 -8.66
C LEU A 139 -4.22 10.65 -7.31
N LEU A 140 -4.24 9.35 -7.01
CA LEU A 140 -3.68 8.79 -5.78
C LEU A 140 -2.17 8.96 -5.70
N PHE A 141 -1.42 8.74 -6.79
CA PHE A 141 0.01 9.02 -6.80
C PHE A 141 0.30 10.50 -6.56
N MET A 142 -0.40 11.40 -7.26
CA MET A 142 -0.24 12.85 -7.04
C MET A 142 -0.54 13.22 -5.57
N THR A 143 -1.61 12.69 -5.02
CA THR A 143 -2.02 12.92 -3.62
C THR A 143 -0.98 12.38 -2.63
N ALA A 144 -0.49 11.15 -2.85
CA ALA A 144 0.52 10.53 -2.00
C ALA A 144 1.82 11.35 -1.94
N TYR A 145 2.28 11.82 -3.09
CA TYR A 145 3.50 12.63 -3.17
C TYR A 145 3.31 14.05 -2.62
N TYR A 146 2.14 14.67 -2.88
CA TYR A 146 1.86 16.02 -2.40
C TYR A 146 1.71 16.08 -0.88
N PHE A 147 0.94 15.16 -0.29
CA PHE A 147 0.67 15.11 1.15
C PHE A 147 1.65 14.25 1.94
N ASP A 148 2.61 13.60 1.28
CA ASP A 148 3.62 12.75 1.92
C ASP A 148 3.05 11.53 2.67
N HIS A 149 2.01 10.89 2.10
CA HIS A 149 1.21 9.90 2.81
C HIS A 149 1.46 8.46 2.33
N LEU A 150 2.06 7.61 3.18
CA LEU A 150 2.40 6.21 2.87
C LEU A 150 1.16 5.33 2.59
N GLY A 151 0.06 5.53 3.33
CA GLY A 151 -1.17 4.77 3.12
C GLY A 151 -1.81 5.07 1.75
N VAL A 152 -1.81 6.33 1.32
CA VAL A 152 -2.30 6.71 -0.01
C VAL A 152 -1.37 6.18 -1.11
N LEU A 153 -0.05 6.15 -0.87
CA LEU A 153 0.89 5.50 -1.79
C LEU A 153 0.59 4.01 -1.94
N SER A 154 0.29 3.31 -0.85
CA SER A 154 -0.10 1.90 -0.90
C SER A 154 -1.37 1.69 -1.73
N LEU A 155 -2.39 2.54 -1.56
CA LEU A 155 -3.60 2.52 -2.41
C LEU A 155 -3.28 2.80 -3.88
N ALA A 156 -2.38 3.75 -4.17
CA ALA A 156 -1.96 4.06 -5.53
C ALA A 156 -1.27 2.87 -6.21
N ILE A 157 -0.36 2.18 -5.50
CA ILE A 157 0.34 0.99 -6.02
C ILE A 157 -0.64 -0.17 -6.22
N THR A 158 -1.56 -0.40 -5.29
CA THR A 158 -2.61 -1.42 -5.43
C THR A 158 -3.49 -1.14 -6.64
N ASN A 159 -3.88 0.13 -6.84
CA ASN A 159 -4.69 0.53 -7.99
C ASN A 159 -3.90 0.45 -9.32
N LEU A 160 -2.58 0.69 -9.29
CA LEU A 160 -1.68 0.45 -10.43
C LEU A 160 -1.67 -1.04 -10.82
N ALA A 161 -1.55 -1.94 -9.85
CA ALA A 161 -1.58 -3.37 -10.10
C ALA A 161 -2.94 -3.82 -10.66
N ALA A 162 -4.04 -3.31 -10.11
CA ALA A 162 -5.38 -3.55 -10.62
C ALA A 162 -5.57 -3.02 -12.05
N TRP A 163 -5.11 -1.79 -12.34
CA TRP A 163 -5.16 -1.22 -13.68
C TRP A 163 -4.35 -2.04 -14.68
N ALA A 164 -3.13 -2.44 -14.34
CA ALA A 164 -2.31 -3.26 -15.21
C ALA A 164 -2.97 -4.63 -15.46
N GLY A 165 -3.55 -5.26 -14.45
CA GLY A 165 -4.32 -6.48 -14.60
C GLY A 165 -5.48 -6.34 -15.59
N VAL A 166 -6.30 -5.29 -15.42
CA VAL A 166 -7.45 -5.03 -16.32
C VAL A 166 -7.01 -4.63 -17.73
N ALA A 167 -5.92 -3.87 -17.87
CA ALA A 167 -5.44 -3.41 -19.16
C ALA A 167 -4.94 -4.54 -20.08
N ILE A 168 -4.44 -5.63 -19.49
CA ILE A 168 -3.90 -6.78 -20.24
C ILE A 168 -4.88 -7.95 -20.36
N THR A 169 -5.90 -7.99 -19.48
CA THR A 169 -6.85 -9.09 -19.41
C THR A 169 -8.09 -8.77 -20.24
N PRO A 170 -8.40 -9.52 -21.31
CA PRO A 170 -9.65 -9.35 -22.05
C PRO A 170 -10.87 -9.46 -21.12
N ALA A 171 -11.92 -8.70 -21.39
CA ALA A 171 -13.14 -8.68 -20.57
C ALA A 171 -13.76 -10.08 -20.37
N THR A 172 -13.60 -10.97 -21.33
CA THR A 172 -14.01 -12.39 -21.28
C THR A 172 -13.33 -13.17 -20.17
N ILE A 173 -12.06 -12.87 -19.85
CA ILE A 173 -11.28 -13.56 -18.82
C ILE A 173 -11.69 -13.10 -17.43
N LEU A 174 -11.97 -11.80 -17.26
CA LEU A 174 -12.53 -11.25 -16.02
C LEU A 174 -13.87 -11.91 -15.65
N GLN A 175 -14.69 -12.25 -16.65
CA GLN A 175 -15.97 -12.93 -16.45
C GLN A 175 -15.81 -14.43 -16.14
N GLN A 176 -14.77 -15.07 -16.68
CA GLN A 176 -14.54 -16.51 -16.52
C GLN A 176 -13.65 -16.85 -15.31
N GLY A 177 -13.05 -15.87 -14.66
CA GLY A 177 -12.19 -16.07 -13.47
C GLY A 177 -10.86 -16.79 -13.74
N ASN A 178 -10.44 -16.87 -14.99
CA ASN A 178 -9.25 -17.62 -15.40
C ASN A 178 -8.02 -16.69 -15.42
N PHE A 179 -7.44 -16.46 -14.25
CA PHE A 179 -6.24 -15.61 -14.07
C PHE A 179 -4.91 -16.30 -14.40
N ASN A 180 -4.95 -17.50 -14.94
CA ASN A 180 -3.76 -18.30 -15.27
C ASN A 180 -3.14 -17.94 -16.64
N GLU A 181 -3.37 -16.73 -17.14
CA GLU A 181 -2.74 -16.30 -18.38
C GLU A 181 -1.30 -15.86 -18.18
N GLU A 182 -0.44 -16.32 -19.06
CA GLU A 182 0.98 -15.95 -19.11
C GLU A 182 1.19 -14.43 -19.03
N LYS A 183 0.33 -13.66 -19.71
CA LYS A 183 0.37 -12.19 -19.71
C LYS A 183 0.26 -11.60 -18.30
N VAL A 184 -0.63 -12.14 -17.46
CA VAL A 184 -0.81 -11.65 -16.08
C VAL A 184 0.44 -11.91 -15.24
N MET A 185 1.02 -13.12 -15.37
CA MET A 185 2.23 -13.50 -14.64
C MET A 185 3.41 -12.60 -15.01
N PHE A 186 3.66 -12.41 -16.32
CA PHE A 186 4.76 -11.55 -16.79
C PHE A 186 4.53 -10.06 -16.48
N THR A 187 3.28 -9.59 -16.49
CA THR A 187 2.98 -8.22 -16.08
C THR A 187 3.22 -8.01 -14.59
N GLY A 188 2.82 -8.98 -13.75
CA GLY A 188 3.14 -8.94 -12.32
C GLY A 188 4.65 -8.93 -12.07
N LEU A 189 5.41 -9.76 -12.80
CA LEU A 189 6.86 -9.76 -12.75
C LEU A 189 7.44 -8.40 -13.13
N PHE A 190 7.02 -7.84 -14.26
CA PHE A 190 7.47 -6.53 -14.73
C PHE A 190 7.16 -5.42 -13.72
N LEU A 191 5.94 -5.39 -13.18
CA LEU A 191 5.55 -4.42 -12.16
C LEU A 191 6.36 -4.59 -10.87
N GLY A 192 6.63 -5.83 -10.45
CA GLY A 192 7.47 -6.09 -9.29
C GLY A 192 8.87 -5.51 -9.47
N VAL A 193 9.50 -5.75 -10.63
CA VAL A 193 10.81 -5.17 -10.96
C VAL A 193 10.75 -3.64 -11.05
N LEU A 194 9.71 -3.08 -11.67
CA LEU A 194 9.50 -1.64 -11.77
C LEU A 194 9.40 -0.99 -10.37
N LEU A 195 8.63 -1.57 -9.45
CA LEU A 195 8.49 -1.05 -8.09
C LEU A 195 9.81 -1.14 -7.31
N LEU A 196 10.60 -2.19 -7.48
CA LEU A 196 11.94 -2.29 -6.90
C LEU A 196 12.90 -1.23 -7.48
N ALA A 197 12.83 -0.98 -8.78
CA ALA A 197 13.59 0.09 -9.41
C ALA A 197 13.19 1.48 -8.89
N LEU A 198 11.89 1.73 -8.68
CA LEU A 198 11.39 2.96 -8.07
C LEU A 198 11.85 3.10 -6.61
N SER A 199 11.88 2.02 -5.85
CA SER A 199 12.43 1.99 -4.49
C SER A 199 13.91 2.41 -4.49
N ALA A 200 14.72 1.78 -5.34
CA ALA A 200 16.14 2.11 -5.49
C ALA A 200 16.35 3.56 -5.94
N LEU A 201 15.57 4.03 -6.91
CA LEU A 201 15.63 5.40 -7.42
C LEU A 201 15.27 6.43 -6.33
N SER A 202 14.22 6.16 -5.55
CA SER A 202 13.79 7.01 -4.42
C SER A 202 14.90 7.15 -3.38
N THR A 203 15.57 6.05 -3.05
CA THR A 203 16.71 6.04 -2.12
C THR A 203 17.92 6.75 -2.70
N PHE A 204 18.27 6.48 -3.96
CA PHE A 204 19.43 7.07 -4.62
C PHE A 204 19.29 8.57 -4.83
N ARG A 205 18.15 9.04 -5.31
CA ARG A 205 17.85 10.46 -5.55
C ARG A 205 17.51 11.22 -4.27
N LYS A 206 17.30 10.53 -3.15
CA LYS A 206 16.86 11.11 -1.86
C LYS A 206 15.53 11.90 -1.96
N ILE A 207 14.72 11.60 -2.98
CA ILE A 207 13.39 12.19 -3.16
C ILE A 207 12.39 11.26 -2.48
N LYS A 208 11.76 11.72 -1.40
CA LYS A 208 10.82 10.91 -0.62
C LYS A 208 11.41 9.53 -0.25
N ALA A 209 12.66 9.50 0.24
CA ALA A 209 13.38 8.26 0.52
C ALA A 209 12.63 7.29 1.45
N HIS A 210 11.73 7.80 2.30
CA HIS A 210 10.87 6.96 3.14
C HIS A 210 9.78 6.20 2.36
N PHE A 211 9.47 6.57 1.11
CA PHE A 211 8.58 5.81 0.22
C PHE A 211 9.24 4.54 -0.32
N ALA A 212 10.59 4.49 -0.29
CA ALA A 212 11.35 3.34 -0.79
C ALA A 212 10.93 2.02 -0.13
N PHE A 213 10.66 2.04 1.19
CA PHE A 213 10.18 0.86 1.89
C PHE A 213 8.84 0.35 1.34
N THR A 214 7.89 1.25 1.09
CA THR A 214 6.58 0.88 0.53
C THR A 214 6.71 0.29 -0.87
N TYR A 215 7.49 0.93 -1.75
CA TYR A 215 7.78 0.41 -3.09
C TYR A 215 8.47 -0.96 -3.03
N ALA A 216 9.49 -1.12 -2.17
CA ALA A 216 10.18 -2.39 -2.00
C ALA A 216 9.23 -3.49 -1.53
N ASN A 217 8.39 -3.20 -0.54
CA ASN A 217 7.45 -4.15 0.01
C ASN A 217 6.50 -4.69 -1.07
N PHE A 218 5.79 -3.82 -1.77
CA PHE A 218 4.89 -4.25 -2.86
C PHE A 218 5.65 -4.91 -4.01
N GLY A 219 6.84 -4.39 -4.37
CA GLY A 219 7.67 -4.94 -5.43
C GLY A 219 8.14 -6.36 -5.13
N ILE A 220 8.60 -6.63 -3.91
CA ILE A 220 9.02 -7.96 -3.47
C ILE A 220 7.85 -8.95 -3.52
N HIS A 221 6.72 -8.61 -2.92
CA HIS A 221 5.55 -9.48 -2.93
C HIS A 221 5.09 -9.80 -4.35
N LEU A 222 4.96 -8.78 -5.20
CA LEU A 222 4.48 -8.96 -6.56
C LEU A 222 5.44 -9.81 -7.39
N LEU A 223 6.74 -9.59 -7.20
CA LEU A 223 7.79 -10.34 -7.89
C LEU A 223 7.80 -11.81 -7.47
N PHE A 224 7.79 -12.10 -6.15
CA PHE A 224 7.78 -13.48 -5.67
C PHE A 224 6.51 -14.23 -6.06
N ILE A 225 5.33 -13.62 -5.92
CA ILE A 225 4.05 -14.24 -6.31
C ILE A 225 4.03 -14.54 -7.81
N SER A 226 4.49 -13.59 -8.65
CA SER A 226 4.57 -13.81 -10.10
C SER A 226 5.57 -14.89 -10.47
N MET A 227 6.75 -14.93 -9.82
CA MET A 227 7.73 -15.99 -10.04
C MET A 227 7.22 -17.38 -9.62
N LEU A 228 6.50 -17.47 -8.50
CA LEU A 228 5.85 -18.72 -8.09
C LEU A 228 4.80 -19.15 -9.11
N ALA A 229 3.97 -18.22 -9.60
CA ALA A 229 2.98 -18.53 -10.62
C ALA A 229 3.64 -19.07 -11.91
N ILE A 230 4.73 -18.43 -12.35
CA ILE A 230 5.51 -18.89 -13.52
C ILE A 230 6.14 -20.26 -13.26
N LEU A 231 6.67 -20.49 -12.05
CA LEU A 231 7.28 -21.77 -11.66
C LEU A 231 6.28 -22.94 -11.79
N PHE A 232 5.05 -22.74 -11.33
CA PHE A 232 3.99 -23.76 -11.41
C PHE A 232 3.33 -23.86 -12.79
N HIS A 233 3.54 -22.87 -13.65
CA HIS A 233 2.95 -22.89 -15.01
C HIS A 233 3.87 -23.60 -16.02
N TYR A 234 5.19 -23.52 -15.85
CA TYR A 234 6.16 -24.06 -16.81
C TYR A 234 6.95 -25.24 -16.26
N ASP A 235 6.41 -26.45 -16.39
CA ASP A 235 7.03 -27.69 -15.89
C ASP A 235 8.46 -27.92 -16.43
N GLY A 236 8.72 -27.56 -17.69
CA GLY A 236 10.02 -27.76 -18.33
C GLY A 236 11.16 -26.88 -17.80
N PHE A 237 10.84 -25.76 -17.14
CA PHE A 237 11.79 -24.81 -16.57
C PHE A 237 11.78 -24.75 -15.05
N TYR A 238 11.17 -25.75 -14.41
CA TYR A 238 11.02 -25.80 -12.95
C TYR A 238 12.34 -25.60 -12.21
N LEU A 239 13.38 -26.37 -12.56
CA LEU A 239 14.65 -26.34 -11.84
C LEU A 239 15.36 -24.98 -11.92
N PRO A 240 15.58 -24.35 -13.10
CA PRO A 240 16.21 -23.05 -13.19
C PRO A 240 15.40 -21.93 -12.53
N LEU A 241 14.07 -21.97 -12.61
CA LEU A 241 13.19 -20.99 -11.95
C LEU A 241 13.23 -21.14 -10.43
N PHE A 242 13.22 -22.36 -9.92
CA PHE A 242 13.37 -22.65 -8.50
C PHE A 242 14.70 -22.17 -7.95
N LEU A 243 15.80 -22.40 -8.67
CA LEU A 243 17.12 -21.91 -8.28
C LEU A 243 17.18 -20.38 -8.27
N LEU A 244 16.56 -19.72 -9.25
CA LEU A 244 16.49 -18.26 -9.31
C LEU A 244 15.69 -17.70 -8.14
N LEU A 245 14.54 -18.29 -7.83
CA LEU A 245 13.69 -17.89 -6.70
C LEU A 245 14.42 -18.07 -5.38
N SER A 246 15.09 -19.21 -5.18
CA SER A 246 15.91 -19.49 -3.99
C SER A 246 17.06 -18.50 -3.85
N LEU A 247 17.73 -18.12 -4.95
CA LEU A 247 18.80 -17.11 -4.95
C LEU A 247 18.25 -15.74 -4.54
N MET A 248 17.09 -15.36 -5.03
CA MET A 248 16.43 -14.10 -4.68
C MET A 248 16.01 -14.08 -3.20
N ALA A 249 15.44 -15.19 -2.69
CA ALA A 249 15.08 -15.32 -1.28
C ALA A 249 16.32 -15.23 -0.38
N PHE A 250 17.41 -15.87 -0.77
CA PHE A 250 18.69 -15.80 -0.06
C PHE A 250 19.30 -14.40 -0.09
N TRP A 251 19.22 -13.70 -1.22
CA TRP A 251 19.64 -12.29 -1.31
C TRP A 251 18.80 -11.40 -0.39
N LEU A 252 17.47 -11.58 -0.37
CA LEU A 252 16.57 -10.86 0.52
C LEU A 252 16.90 -11.14 1.99
N TYR A 253 17.19 -12.40 2.35
CA TYR A 253 17.62 -12.80 3.69
C TYR A 253 18.90 -12.06 4.13
N LYS A 254 19.95 -12.04 3.26
CA LYS A 254 21.17 -11.28 3.55
C LYS A 254 20.92 -9.78 3.73
N SER A 255 20.08 -9.20 2.87
CA SER A 255 19.69 -7.79 2.96
C SER A 255 18.96 -7.50 4.27
N ALA A 256 18.04 -8.38 4.67
CA ALA A 256 17.29 -8.28 5.91
C ALA A 256 18.19 -8.27 7.15
N ILE A 257 19.20 -9.13 7.18
CA ILE A 257 20.20 -9.16 8.29
C ILE A 257 21.01 -7.86 8.28
N LYS A 258 21.51 -7.41 7.11
CA LYS A 258 22.33 -6.20 6.99
C LYS A 258 21.58 -4.95 7.46
N GLU A 259 20.29 -4.86 7.16
CA GLU A 259 19.43 -3.73 7.50
C GLU A 259 18.73 -3.90 8.88
N SER A 260 19.01 -5.02 9.57
CA SER A 260 18.38 -5.37 10.86
C SER A 260 16.85 -5.34 10.81
N SER A 261 16.26 -5.71 9.65
CA SER A 261 14.82 -5.67 9.39
C SER A 261 14.20 -7.03 9.65
N SER A 262 13.52 -7.17 10.81
CA SER A 262 12.74 -8.37 11.14
C SER A 262 11.66 -8.67 10.11
N TYR A 263 11.07 -7.64 9.50
CA TYR A 263 10.03 -7.78 8.50
C TYR A 263 10.54 -8.51 7.24
N PHE A 264 11.63 -8.03 6.62
CA PHE A 264 12.20 -8.68 5.44
C PHE A 264 12.79 -10.05 5.74
N LEU A 265 13.19 -10.31 6.99
CA LEU A 265 13.63 -11.62 7.42
C LEU A 265 12.46 -12.63 7.41
N VAL A 266 11.31 -12.26 7.99
CA VAL A 266 10.10 -13.10 7.93
C VAL A 266 9.65 -13.32 6.49
N LEU A 267 9.70 -12.28 5.66
CA LEU A 267 9.37 -12.38 4.24
C LEU A 267 10.28 -13.35 3.48
N SER A 268 11.59 -13.30 3.73
CA SER A 268 12.52 -14.22 3.10
C SER A 268 12.26 -15.69 3.47
N LEU A 269 11.83 -15.95 4.72
CA LEU A 269 11.43 -17.28 5.18
C LEU A 269 10.09 -17.75 4.60
N LEU A 270 9.18 -16.80 4.32
CA LEU A 270 7.88 -17.12 3.72
C LEU A 270 8.01 -17.61 2.27
N TYR A 271 8.96 -17.05 1.53
CA TYR A 271 9.14 -17.35 0.10
C TYR A 271 10.25 -18.37 -0.19
N PHE A 272 11.00 -18.82 0.83
CA PHE A 272 12.00 -19.88 0.72
C PHE A 272 11.36 -21.26 0.88
#